data_a3c91935bf50697d627df409b7d15a23
#
_entry.id   a3c91935bf50697d627df409b7d15a23
#
_cell.length_a   1.000
_cell.length_b   1.000
_cell.length_c   1.000
_cell.angle_alpha   90.00
_cell.angle_beta   90.00
_cell.angle_gamma   90.00
#
_symmetry.space_group_name_H-M   'P 1'
#
loop_
_entity.id
_entity.type
_entity.pdbx_description
1 polymer ?
#
loop_
_entity_poly.entity_id
_entity_poly.type
_entity_poly.pdbx_seq_one_letter_code
_entity_poly.pdbx_strand_id
1 'polypeptide(L)'
;MLSESSVTRRILKVVLMERLALSFTQEGFAKTDFGFVRKHSPDVIHIFRLTFLDGVGPAGKFGWRINPGAAVRFEVVEKAYHLASGFSPENQKGTATIGNSVGEYLAGRSSACEFAIDSEEQIDGVFARISEVLHKFALPYFAKYSTLSAIDAALNEKPMEKTPHRTAVQHAYYGTIVAKLMGRKDYPELVRIYTEVLTNQDRGFYLKRFLDLVSALENQPPMTAERGVLA
;
A
#
# COMPACT_ATOMS: atom_id res chain seq x y z
N MET A 1 13.37 0.60 32.53
CA MET A 1 13.06 -0.84 32.47
C MET A 1 11.82 -1.01 31.63
N LEU A 2 11.84 -1.89 30.62
CA LEU A 2 10.63 -2.25 29.86
C LEU A 2 9.71 -3.06 30.77
N SER A 3 8.39 -2.82 30.72
CA SER A 3 7.41 -3.62 31.45
C SER A 3 7.40 -5.06 30.92
N GLU A 4 7.04 -6.04 31.76
CA GLU A 4 6.91 -7.45 31.38
C GLU A 4 5.99 -7.63 30.17
N SER A 5 4.90 -6.88 30.10
CA SER A 5 3.98 -6.90 28.95
C SER A 5 4.63 -6.37 27.65
N SER A 6 5.57 -5.44 27.75
CA SER A 6 6.32 -4.94 26.59
C SER A 6 7.30 -5.98 26.04
N VAL A 7 7.94 -6.75 26.92
CA VAL A 7 8.83 -7.85 26.54
C VAL A 7 8.04 -8.96 25.85
N THR A 8 6.92 -9.40 26.44
CA THR A 8 6.06 -10.44 25.89
C THR A 8 5.56 -10.06 24.48
N ARG A 9 5.04 -8.84 24.28
CA ARG A 9 4.61 -8.37 22.97
C ARG A 9 5.70 -8.42 21.91
N ARG A 10 6.91 -7.98 22.27
CA ARG A 10 8.06 -8.04 21.36
C ARG A 10 8.38 -9.46 20.93
N ILE A 11 8.36 -10.42 21.87
CA ILE A 11 8.58 -11.84 21.59
C ILE A 11 7.51 -12.37 20.64
N LEU A 12 6.23 -12.14 20.92
CA LEU A 12 5.12 -12.59 20.08
C LEU A 12 5.26 -12.09 18.62
N LYS A 13 5.59 -10.81 18.45
CA LYS A 13 5.83 -10.24 17.11
C LYS A 13 7.01 -10.91 16.41
N VAL A 14 8.13 -11.10 17.09
CA VAL A 14 9.33 -11.72 16.50
C VAL A 14 9.02 -13.15 16.08
N VAL A 15 8.45 -13.98 16.95
CA VAL A 15 8.14 -15.39 16.65
C VAL A 15 7.18 -15.50 15.47
N LEU A 16 6.10 -14.71 15.47
CA LEU A 16 5.15 -14.71 14.34
C LEU A 16 5.81 -14.29 13.02
N MET A 17 6.61 -13.22 13.05
CA MET A 17 7.28 -12.70 11.84
C MET A 17 8.33 -13.67 11.30
N GLU A 18 9.08 -14.38 12.15
CA GLU A 18 10.04 -15.40 11.69
C GLU A 18 9.32 -16.60 11.07
N ARG A 19 8.22 -17.03 11.67
CA ARG A 19 7.44 -18.14 11.15
C ARG A 19 6.80 -17.81 9.79
N LEU A 20 6.25 -16.62 9.66
CA LEU A 20 5.74 -16.12 8.36
C LEU A 20 6.87 -16.01 7.33
N ALA A 21 8.07 -15.57 7.73
CA ALA A 21 9.20 -15.44 6.82
C ALA A 21 9.59 -16.79 6.21
N LEU A 22 9.64 -17.86 7.00
CA LEU A 22 9.94 -19.21 6.50
C LEU A 22 8.93 -19.67 5.45
N SER A 23 7.63 -19.44 5.68
CA SER A 23 6.57 -19.78 4.73
C SER A 23 6.59 -18.88 3.49
N PHE A 24 6.70 -17.57 3.66
CA PHE A 24 6.57 -16.61 2.57
C PHE A 24 7.78 -16.57 1.64
N THR A 25 8.95 -17.03 2.10
CA THR A 25 10.13 -17.22 1.24
C THR A 25 9.84 -18.22 0.10
N GLN A 26 8.99 -19.20 0.31
CA GLN A 26 8.58 -20.15 -0.73
C GLN A 26 7.77 -19.46 -1.85
N GLU A 27 7.09 -18.37 -1.52
CA GLU A 27 6.37 -17.51 -2.47
C GLU A 27 7.25 -16.39 -3.05
N GLY A 28 8.56 -16.41 -2.76
CA GLY A 28 9.53 -15.42 -3.23
C GLY A 28 9.53 -14.09 -2.46
N PHE A 29 8.91 -14.04 -1.28
CA PHE A 29 8.94 -12.84 -0.44
C PHE A 29 10.15 -12.81 0.50
N ALA A 30 10.75 -11.64 0.65
CA ALA A 30 11.75 -11.34 1.67
C ALA A 30 11.12 -10.52 2.81
N LYS A 31 11.50 -10.83 4.05
CA LYS A 31 11.07 -10.09 5.23
C LYS A 31 11.70 -8.70 5.27
N THR A 32 10.92 -7.70 5.68
CA THR A 32 11.33 -6.32 5.94
C THR A 32 10.79 -5.84 7.28
N ASP A 33 11.11 -4.61 7.69
CA ASP A 33 10.63 -4.03 8.96
C ASP A 33 9.11 -3.82 8.99
N PHE A 34 8.46 -3.68 7.83
CA PHE A 34 7.03 -3.40 7.70
C PHE A 34 6.20 -4.57 7.13
N GLY A 35 6.82 -5.73 6.90
CA GLY A 35 6.15 -6.90 6.33
C GLY A 35 7.03 -7.70 5.38
N PHE A 36 6.52 -7.99 4.20
CA PHE A 36 7.16 -8.85 3.22
C PHE A 36 7.12 -8.21 1.83
N VAL A 37 8.23 -8.28 1.11
CA VAL A 37 8.35 -7.74 -0.24
C VAL A 37 8.79 -8.81 -1.23
N ARG A 38 8.24 -8.75 -2.45
CA ARG A 38 8.65 -9.60 -3.57
C ARG A 38 8.89 -8.73 -4.79
N LYS A 39 10.08 -8.81 -5.37
CA LYS A 39 10.37 -8.17 -6.64
C LYS A 39 9.73 -8.98 -7.77
N HIS A 40 8.72 -8.42 -8.41
CA HIS A 40 8.02 -9.06 -9.53
C HIS A 40 8.75 -8.81 -10.86
N SER A 41 9.21 -7.58 -11.07
CA SER A 41 10.06 -7.17 -12.19
C SER A 41 11.05 -6.10 -11.71
N PRO A 42 11.96 -5.59 -12.56
CA PRO A 42 12.86 -4.48 -12.19
C PRO A 42 12.10 -3.27 -11.62
N ASP A 43 10.91 -2.98 -12.17
CA ASP A 43 10.13 -1.79 -11.84
C ASP A 43 8.90 -2.06 -10.95
N VAL A 44 8.57 -3.34 -10.65
CA VAL A 44 7.36 -3.70 -9.92
C VAL A 44 7.68 -4.50 -8.67
N ILE A 45 7.22 -4.01 -7.52
CA ILE A 45 7.40 -4.64 -6.22
C ILE A 45 6.02 -4.92 -5.60
N HIS A 46 5.80 -6.16 -5.21
CA HIS A 46 4.65 -6.59 -4.42
C HIS A 46 4.98 -6.45 -2.93
N ILE A 47 4.06 -5.88 -2.16
CA ILE A 47 4.25 -5.60 -0.73
C ILE A 47 3.08 -6.17 0.06
N PHE A 48 3.35 -7.18 0.90
CA PHE A 48 2.41 -7.66 1.89
C PHE A 48 2.77 -7.08 3.25
N ARG A 49 1.97 -6.13 3.72
CA ARG A 49 2.20 -5.40 4.97
C ARG A 49 1.52 -6.08 6.14
N LEU A 50 2.14 -5.98 7.32
CA LEU A 50 1.52 -6.32 8.59
C LEU A 50 1.66 -5.11 9.52
N THR A 51 0.56 -4.41 9.75
CA THR A 51 0.51 -3.29 10.69
C THR A 51 0.18 -3.83 12.07
N PHE A 52 1.11 -3.68 13.00
CA PHE A 52 0.95 -4.08 14.40
C PHE A 52 0.50 -2.86 15.21
N LEU A 53 -0.68 -2.96 15.81
CA LEU A 53 -1.26 -1.94 16.67
C LEU A 53 -1.35 -2.49 18.11
N ASP A 54 -1.06 -1.64 19.07
CA ASP A 54 -1.26 -1.99 20.49
C ASP A 54 -2.74 -2.26 20.77
N GLY A 55 -3.03 -3.31 21.53
CA GLY A 55 -4.40 -3.65 21.88
C GLY A 55 -4.51 -4.73 22.96
N VAL A 56 -5.72 -4.96 23.42
CA VAL A 56 -6.05 -6.09 24.28
C VAL A 56 -6.50 -7.25 23.40
N GLY A 57 -5.88 -8.39 23.59
CA GLY A 57 -6.20 -9.60 22.83
C GLY A 57 -7.29 -10.47 23.47
N PRO A 58 -7.57 -11.64 22.89
CA PRO A 58 -8.66 -12.53 23.31
C PRO A 58 -8.52 -13.08 24.73
N ALA A 59 -7.28 -13.23 25.25
CA ALA A 59 -7.02 -13.67 26.62
C ALA A 59 -7.08 -12.52 27.65
N GLY A 60 -7.48 -11.31 27.23
CA GLY A 60 -7.60 -10.14 28.10
C GLY A 60 -6.26 -9.49 28.46
N LYS A 61 -5.16 -9.87 27.80
CA LYS A 61 -3.83 -9.33 28.01
C LYS A 61 -3.47 -8.30 26.95
N PHE A 62 -2.51 -7.41 27.25
CA PHE A 62 -1.93 -6.52 26.25
C PHE A 62 -1.14 -7.33 25.21
N GLY A 63 -1.49 -7.15 23.94
CA GLY A 63 -0.92 -7.85 22.82
C GLY A 63 -0.90 -6.99 21.56
N TRP A 64 -1.01 -7.64 20.39
CA TRP A 64 -1.06 -6.99 19.10
C TRP A 64 -2.40 -7.20 18.42
N ARG A 65 -2.89 -6.14 17.79
CA ARG A 65 -3.89 -6.19 16.73
C ARG A 65 -3.15 -6.05 15.40
N ILE A 66 -3.32 -7.00 14.50
CA ILE A 66 -2.53 -7.12 13.28
C ILE A 66 -3.44 -6.93 12.08
N ASN A 67 -3.21 -5.85 11.32
CA ASN A 67 -3.94 -5.56 10.09
C ASN A 67 -3.07 -5.90 8.88
N PRO A 68 -3.41 -6.94 8.10
CA PRO A 68 -2.73 -7.23 6.84
C PRO A 68 -3.13 -6.22 5.77
N GLY A 69 -2.19 -5.92 4.88
CA GLY A 69 -2.38 -5.06 3.73
C GLY A 69 -1.66 -5.61 2.50
N ALA A 70 -2.22 -5.35 1.33
CA ALA A 70 -1.60 -5.66 0.04
C ALA A 70 -1.37 -4.37 -0.75
N ALA A 71 -0.19 -4.22 -1.33
CA ALA A 71 0.16 -3.06 -2.13
C ALA A 71 1.12 -3.42 -3.27
N VAL A 72 1.02 -2.70 -4.36
CA VAL A 72 1.95 -2.79 -5.49
C VAL A 72 2.64 -1.44 -5.66
N ARG A 73 3.96 -1.48 -5.81
CA ARG A 73 4.82 -0.34 -6.04
C ARG A 73 5.39 -0.41 -7.44
N PHE A 74 5.22 0.66 -8.22
CA PHE A 74 5.88 0.88 -9.49
C PHE A 74 6.95 1.95 -9.30
N GLU A 75 8.21 1.60 -9.53
CA GLU A 75 9.33 2.52 -9.28
C GLU A 75 9.23 3.81 -10.11
N VAL A 76 8.75 3.72 -11.36
CA VAL A 76 8.54 4.90 -12.21
C VAL A 76 7.47 5.84 -11.65
N VAL A 77 6.39 5.29 -11.09
CA VAL A 77 5.32 6.08 -10.47
C VAL A 77 5.79 6.72 -9.16
N GLU A 78 6.53 5.96 -8.34
CA GLU A 78 7.05 6.48 -7.07
C GLU A 78 8.11 7.56 -7.30
N LYS A 79 8.99 7.41 -8.29
CA LYS A 79 9.92 8.48 -8.69
C LYS A 79 9.17 9.76 -9.06
N ALA A 80 8.09 9.66 -9.84
CA ALA A 80 7.26 10.80 -10.19
C ALA A 80 6.56 11.42 -8.96
N TYR A 81 5.99 10.59 -8.09
CA TYR A 81 5.35 11.05 -6.86
C TYR A 81 6.31 11.84 -5.96
N HIS A 82 7.56 11.37 -5.86
CA HIS A 82 8.56 11.99 -5.00
C HIS A 82 9.15 13.30 -5.53
N LEU A 83 8.83 13.72 -6.75
CA LEU A 83 9.19 15.06 -7.24
C LEU A 83 8.57 16.19 -6.37
N ALA A 84 7.40 15.91 -5.78
CA ALA A 84 6.67 16.88 -4.97
C ALA A 84 6.23 16.38 -3.58
N SER A 85 6.58 15.14 -3.19
CA SER A 85 6.09 14.54 -1.94
C SER A 85 6.66 15.18 -0.67
N GLY A 86 7.87 15.70 -0.74
CA GLY A 86 8.63 16.19 0.43
C GLY A 86 9.06 15.08 1.40
N PHE A 87 8.96 13.82 1.03
CA PHE A 87 9.41 12.70 1.87
C PHE A 87 10.93 12.56 1.86
N SER A 88 11.52 12.25 3.02
CA SER A 88 12.92 11.86 3.10
C SER A 88 13.17 10.55 2.31
N PRO A 89 14.40 10.31 1.81
CA PRO A 89 14.73 9.08 1.10
C PRO A 89 14.35 7.79 1.86
N GLU A 90 14.42 7.81 3.18
CA GLU A 90 14.01 6.71 4.06
C GLU A 90 12.50 6.43 3.94
N ASN A 91 11.69 7.48 4.06
CA ASN A 91 10.23 7.40 3.99
C ASN A 91 9.74 7.04 2.58
N GLN A 92 10.49 7.41 1.54
CA GLN A 92 10.18 7.06 0.15
C GLN A 92 10.16 5.56 -0.08
N LYS A 93 11.03 4.79 0.62
CA LYS A 93 11.09 3.33 0.49
C LYS A 93 9.80 2.63 0.94
N GLY A 94 9.06 3.24 1.86
CA GLY A 94 7.80 2.70 2.40
C GLY A 94 6.56 3.04 1.58
N THR A 95 6.66 3.84 0.50
CA THR A 95 5.51 4.20 -0.33
C THR A 95 5.16 3.10 -1.33
N ALA A 96 3.93 3.12 -1.83
CA ALA A 96 3.47 2.19 -2.86
C ALA A 96 2.47 2.88 -3.77
N THR A 97 2.34 2.42 -5.00
CA THR A 97 1.51 3.04 -6.04
C THR A 97 0.03 2.77 -5.83
N ILE A 98 -0.33 1.56 -5.46
CA ILE A 98 -1.70 1.15 -5.17
C ILE A 98 -1.71 0.15 -4.01
N GLY A 99 -2.72 0.20 -3.15
CA GLY A 99 -2.88 -0.75 -2.05
C GLY A 99 -3.51 -0.13 -0.82
N ASN A 100 -4.01 -1.01 0.05
CA ASN A 100 -4.61 -0.65 1.34
C ASN A 100 -4.59 -1.85 2.29
N SER A 101 -5.16 -1.71 3.49
CA SER A 101 -5.46 -2.86 4.33
C SER A 101 -6.47 -3.78 3.65
N VAL A 102 -6.35 -5.07 3.90
CA VAL A 102 -7.29 -6.07 3.35
C VAL A 102 -8.71 -5.82 3.84
N GLY A 103 -8.86 -5.42 5.11
CA GLY A 103 -10.18 -5.10 5.67
C GLY A 103 -10.85 -3.91 4.98
N GLU A 104 -10.07 -2.88 4.63
CA GLU A 104 -10.58 -1.72 3.88
C GLU A 104 -11.10 -2.14 2.51
N TYR A 105 -10.34 -3.01 1.83
CA TYR A 105 -10.71 -3.51 0.51
C TYR A 105 -11.98 -4.38 0.53
N LEU A 106 -12.10 -5.26 1.56
CA LEU A 106 -13.23 -6.19 1.66
C LEU A 106 -14.52 -5.56 2.16
N ALA A 107 -14.44 -4.58 3.07
CA ALA A 107 -15.60 -4.06 3.79
C ALA A 107 -15.53 -2.55 4.12
N GLY A 108 -14.64 -1.79 3.48
CA GLY A 108 -14.50 -0.34 3.69
C GLY A 108 -14.02 0.07 5.08
N ARG A 109 -13.41 -0.85 5.84
CA ARG A 109 -12.82 -0.57 7.16
C ARG A 109 -11.69 -1.53 7.48
N SER A 110 -10.57 -1.00 7.97
CA SER A 110 -9.36 -1.79 8.26
C SER A 110 -9.58 -2.93 9.25
N SER A 111 -10.44 -2.73 10.23
CA SER A 111 -10.77 -3.74 11.26
C SER A 111 -11.56 -4.96 10.74
N ALA A 112 -12.08 -4.92 9.51
CA ALA A 112 -12.81 -6.07 8.94
C ALA A 112 -11.90 -7.28 8.66
N CYS A 113 -10.58 -7.07 8.57
CA CYS A 113 -9.59 -8.14 8.50
C CYS A 113 -8.48 -7.85 9.51
N GLU A 114 -8.74 -8.17 10.77
CA GLU A 114 -7.82 -7.94 11.87
C GLU A 114 -7.63 -9.21 12.68
N PHE A 115 -6.41 -9.46 13.11
CA PHE A 115 -6.04 -10.60 13.95
C PHE A 115 -5.47 -10.09 15.27
N ALA A 116 -5.91 -10.67 16.38
CA ALA A 116 -5.39 -10.33 17.69
C ALA A 116 -4.52 -11.47 18.24
N ILE A 117 -3.42 -11.10 18.91
CA ILE A 117 -2.50 -12.02 19.56
C ILE A 117 -1.98 -11.43 20.87
N ASP A 118 -2.19 -12.13 21.98
CA ASP A 118 -1.72 -11.74 23.32
C ASP A 118 -1.12 -12.92 24.10
N SER A 119 -0.99 -14.11 23.47
CA SER A 119 -0.32 -15.28 24.02
C SER A 119 0.33 -16.15 22.94
N GLU A 120 1.28 -16.99 23.33
CA GLU A 120 2.02 -17.86 22.40
C GLU A 120 1.13 -18.93 21.77
N GLU A 121 0.12 -19.44 22.50
CA GLU A 121 -0.81 -20.46 22.02
C GLU A 121 -1.63 -20.00 20.80
N GLN A 122 -1.74 -18.69 20.59
CA GLN A 122 -2.49 -18.12 19.48
C GLN A 122 -1.64 -18.00 18.19
N ILE A 123 -0.31 -18.15 18.28
CA ILE A 123 0.60 -17.95 17.14
C ILE A 123 0.20 -18.82 15.94
N ASP A 124 -0.08 -20.09 16.17
CA ASP A 124 -0.42 -21.05 15.09
C ASP A 124 -1.70 -20.65 14.36
N GLY A 125 -2.72 -20.26 15.10
CA GLY A 125 -3.98 -19.82 14.53
C GLY A 125 -3.86 -18.50 13.76
N VAL A 126 -3.11 -17.55 14.28
CA VAL A 126 -2.86 -16.26 13.63
C VAL A 126 -1.99 -16.44 12.38
N PHE A 127 -0.93 -17.27 12.46
CA PHE A 127 -0.10 -17.63 11.31
C PHE A 127 -0.93 -18.23 10.17
N ALA A 128 -1.78 -19.22 10.46
CA ALA A 128 -2.62 -19.86 9.46
C ALA A 128 -3.56 -18.87 8.77
N ARG A 129 -4.20 -17.98 9.53
CA ARG A 129 -5.11 -16.95 9.00
C ARG A 129 -4.39 -15.89 8.16
N ILE A 130 -3.21 -15.43 8.57
CA ILE A 130 -2.40 -14.49 7.78
C ILE A 130 -1.92 -15.16 6.48
N SER A 131 -1.51 -16.43 6.53
CA SER A 131 -1.14 -17.20 5.34
C SER A 131 -2.33 -17.37 4.38
N GLU A 132 -3.52 -17.62 4.91
CA GLU A 132 -4.75 -17.66 4.11
C GLU A 132 -5.02 -16.32 3.41
N VAL A 133 -4.84 -15.18 4.09
CA VAL A 133 -4.98 -13.85 3.50
C VAL A 133 -3.95 -13.62 2.39
N LEU A 134 -2.70 -14.06 2.57
CA LEU A 134 -1.71 -14.00 1.50
C LEU A 134 -2.21 -14.72 0.26
N HIS A 135 -2.62 -15.99 0.39
CA HIS A 135 -2.99 -16.83 -0.76
C HIS A 135 -4.33 -16.45 -1.39
N LYS A 136 -5.36 -16.22 -0.58
CA LYS A 136 -6.72 -15.98 -1.09
C LYS A 136 -6.98 -14.54 -1.51
N PHE A 137 -6.21 -13.59 -0.98
CA PHE A 137 -6.40 -12.18 -1.28
C PHE A 137 -5.17 -11.53 -1.92
N ALA A 138 -3.99 -11.56 -1.25
CA ALA A 138 -2.87 -10.73 -1.67
C ALA A 138 -2.24 -11.21 -2.98
N LEU A 139 -2.05 -12.52 -3.20
CA LEU A 139 -1.51 -13.04 -4.46
C LEU A 139 -2.43 -12.74 -5.66
N PRO A 140 -3.76 -12.96 -5.61
CA PRO A 140 -4.68 -12.49 -6.65
C PRO A 140 -4.66 -10.98 -6.85
N TYR A 141 -4.57 -10.19 -5.77
CA TYR A 141 -4.43 -8.74 -5.85
C TYR A 141 -3.18 -8.32 -6.63
N PHE A 142 -2.04 -8.91 -6.31
CA PHE A 142 -0.77 -8.64 -7.00
C PHE A 142 -0.86 -9.01 -8.49
N ALA A 143 -1.42 -10.18 -8.81
CA ALA A 143 -1.60 -10.60 -10.20
C ALA A 143 -2.46 -9.60 -11.00
N LYS A 144 -3.53 -9.09 -10.37
CA LYS A 144 -4.44 -8.12 -11.00
C LYS A 144 -3.80 -6.76 -11.25
N TYR A 145 -2.95 -6.28 -10.33
CA TYR A 145 -2.43 -4.91 -10.36
C TYR A 145 -0.93 -4.82 -10.68
N SER A 146 -0.39 -5.77 -11.44
CA SER A 146 1.03 -5.79 -11.85
C SER A 146 1.32 -5.01 -13.13
N THR A 147 0.34 -4.33 -13.73
CA THR A 147 0.53 -3.48 -14.92
C THR A 147 0.03 -2.05 -14.66
N LEU A 148 0.63 -1.06 -15.31
CA LEU A 148 0.17 0.34 -15.22
C LEU A 148 -1.23 0.50 -15.80
N SER A 149 -1.60 -0.26 -16.84
CA SER A 149 -2.94 -0.27 -17.39
C SER A 149 -4.01 -0.67 -16.38
N ALA A 150 -3.75 -1.72 -15.59
CA ALA A 150 -4.67 -2.14 -14.52
C ALA A 150 -4.76 -1.11 -13.39
N ILE A 151 -3.65 -0.42 -13.07
CA ILE A 151 -3.64 0.68 -12.10
C ILE A 151 -4.42 1.88 -12.63
N ASP A 152 -4.21 2.24 -13.92
CA ASP A 152 -4.94 3.33 -14.58
C ASP A 152 -6.44 3.09 -14.55
N ALA A 153 -6.87 1.89 -14.93
CA ALA A 153 -8.29 1.51 -14.85
C ALA A 153 -8.83 1.66 -13.41
N ALA A 154 -8.11 1.15 -12.42
CA ALA A 154 -8.53 1.20 -11.02
C ALA A 154 -8.61 2.61 -10.44
N LEU A 155 -7.82 3.55 -10.95
CA LEU A 155 -7.76 4.93 -10.44
C LEU A 155 -8.51 5.93 -11.32
N ASN A 156 -8.54 5.74 -12.64
CA ASN A 156 -8.96 6.77 -13.58
C ASN A 156 -10.24 6.47 -14.37
N GLU A 157 -10.81 5.25 -14.30
CA GLU A 157 -12.13 4.98 -14.95
C GLU A 157 -13.25 5.76 -14.26
N LYS A 158 -13.15 5.93 -12.93
CA LYS A 158 -14.15 6.62 -12.10
C LYS A 158 -13.49 7.55 -11.11
N PRO A 159 -12.88 8.64 -11.57
CA PRO A 159 -12.00 9.49 -10.75
C PRO A 159 -12.70 10.18 -9.58
N MET A 160 -14.04 10.32 -9.62
CA MET A 160 -14.84 10.92 -8.54
C MET A 160 -15.33 9.91 -7.50
N GLU A 161 -15.27 8.61 -7.80
CA GLU A 161 -15.73 7.57 -6.88
C GLU A 161 -14.65 7.24 -5.84
N LYS A 162 -15.11 6.85 -4.63
CA LYS A 162 -14.20 6.31 -3.62
C LYS A 162 -13.61 5.00 -4.11
N THR A 163 -12.30 4.89 -4.02
CA THR A 163 -11.59 3.64 -4.29
C THR A 163 -11.16 2.99 -2.97
N PRO A 164 -11.24 1.65 -2.84
CA PRO A 164 -10.71 0.95 -1.68
C PRO A 164 -9.18 0.94 -1.63
N HIS A 165 -8.52 1.39 -2.71
CA HIS A 165 -7.07 1.33 -2.86
C HIS A 165 -6.33 2.50 -2.22
N ARG A 166 -7.00 3.66 -2.10
CA ARG A 166 -6.37 4.93 -1.72
C ARG A 166 -7.33 5.88 -1.03
N THR A 167 -6.79 6.77 -0.21
CA THR A 167 -7.55 7.97 0.23
C THR A 167 -7.80 8.88 -0.98
N ALA A 168 -8.79 9.77 -0.90
CA ALA A 168 -9.11 10.70 -1.98
C ALA A 168 -7.89 11.54 -2.41
N VAL A 169 -7.08 11.99 -1.46
CA VAL A 169 -5.85 12.73 -1.72
C VAL A 169 -4.83 11.89 -2.50
N GLN A 170 -4.54 10.68 -2.01
CA GLN A 170 -3.60 9.78 -2.69
C GLN A 170 -4.12 9.35 -4.06
N HIS A 171 -5.44 9.15 -4.20
CA HIS A 171 -6.09 8.83 -5.45
C HIS A 171 -5.81 9.92 -6.51
N ALA A 172 -6.00 11.19 -6.16
CA ALA A 172 -5.73 12.31 -7.06
C ALA A 172 -4.25 12.32 -7.52
N TYR A 173 -3.31 12.18 -6.60
CA TYR A 173 -1.88 12.20 -6.93
C TYR A 173 -1.49 11.03 -7.83
N TYR A 174 -1.78 9.81 -7.42
CA TYR A 174 -1.39 8.61 -8.16
C TYR A 174 -2.15 8.46 -9.48
N GLY A 175 -3.45 8.80 -9.51
CA GLY A 175 -4.25 8.81 -10.73
C GLY A 175 -3.66 9.76 -11.77
N THR A 176 -3.30 10.98 -11.38
CA THR A 176 -2.64 11.96 -12.26
C THR A 176 -1.31 11.45 -12.82
N ILE A 177 -0.45 10.89 -11.95
CA ILE A 177 0.86 10.36 -12.39
C ILE A 177 0.67 9.23 -13.40
N VAL A 178 -0.19 8.26 -13.07
CA VAL A 178 -0.44 7.10 -13.94
C VAL A 178 -1.05 7.54 -15.27
N ALA A 179 -2.02 8.46 -15.26
CA ALA A 179 -2.60 9.01 -16.49
C ALA A 179 -1.54 9.67 -17.39
N LYS A 180 -0.59 10.42 -16.81
CA LYS A 180 0.53 11.04 -17.54
C LYS A 180 1.44 10.00 -18.15
N LEU A 181 1.85 8.98 -17.37
CA LEU A 181 2.71 7.89 -17.81
C LEU A 181 2.08 7.05 -18.92
N MET A 182 0.76 6.83 -18.86
CA MET A 182 -0.01 6.12 -19.87
C MET A 182 -0.27 6.95 -21.14
N GLY A 183 0.09 8.24 -21.14
CA GLY A 183 -0.15 9.13 -22.27
C GLY A 183 -1.63 9.34 -22.58
N ARG A 184 -2.49 9.36 -21.55
CA ARG A 184 -3.94 9.50 -21.73
C ARG A 184 -4.28 10.83 -22.39
N LYS A 185 -5.16 10.78 -23.40
CA LYS A 185 -5.62 11.98 -24.12
C LYS A 185 -6.47 12.90 -23.24
N ASP A 186 -7.17 12.33 -22.27
CA ASP A 186 -8.01 13.04 -21.28
C ASP A 186 -7.24 13.45 -20.01
N TYR A 187 -5.90 13.36 -20.02
CA TYR A 187 -5.05 13.79 -18.90
C TYR A 187 -5.39 15.21 -18.39
N PRO A 188 -5.59 16.24 -19.24
CA PRO A 188 -5.95 17.58 -18.76
C PRO A 188 -7.29 17.60 -18.03
N GLU A 189 -8.26 16.81 -18.47
CA GLU A 189 -9.56 16.68 -17.80
C GLU A 189 -9.44 15.98 -16.45
N LEU A 190 -8.64 14.91 -16.34
CA LEU A 190 -8.35 14.25 -15.07
C LEU A 190 -7.67 15.21 -14.07
N VAL A 191 -6.71 16.01 -14.52
CA VAL A 191 -6.09 17.05 -13.68
C VAL A 191 -7.15 18.04 -13.18
N ARG A 192 -8.09 18.47 -14.02
CA ARG A 192 -9.20 19.36 -13.64
C ARG A 192 -10.07 18.72 -12.56
N ILE A 193 -10.49 17.47 -12.78
CA ILE A 193 -11.32 16.71 -11.83
C ILE A 193 -10.62 16.57 -10.48
N TYR A 194 -9.36 16.15 -10.47
CA TYR A 194 -8.61 15.97 -9.23
C TYR A 194 -8.31 17.29 -8.52
N THR A 195 -8.13 18.38 -9.26
CA THR A 195 -8.03 19.73 -8.69
C THR A 195 -9.30 20.09 -7.93
N GLU A 196 -10.47 19.83 -8.52
CA GLU A 196 -11.77 20.06 -7.87
C GLU A 196 -11.95 19.23 -6.61
N VAL A 197 -11.64 17.92 -6.67
CA VAL A 197 -11.66 17.02 -5.51
C VAL A 197 -10.80 17.58 -4.37
N LEU A 198 -9.57 17.97 -4.65
CA LEU A 198 -8.64 18.48 -3.64
C LEU A 198 -8.98 19.87 -3.13
N THR A 199 -9.61 20.71 -3.95
CA THR A 199 -10.12 22.02 -3.50
C THR A 199 -11.17 21.86 -2.41
N ASN A 200 -12.03 20.85 -2.55
CA ASN A 200 -13.10 20.55 -1.58
C ASN A 200 -12.62 19.68 -0.40
N GLN A 201 -11.39 19.13 -0.47
CA GLN A 201 -10.81 18.29 0.56
C GLN A 201 -9.92 19.12 1.50
N ASP A 202 -10.12 18.97 2.83
CA ASP A 202 -9.28 19.61 3.86
C ASP A 202 -9.01 21.10 3.62
N ARG A 203 -9.99 21.83 3.10
CA ARG A 203 -9.88 23.27 2.75
C ARG A 203 -8.73 23.58 1.78
N GLY A 204 -8.43 22.66 0.87
CA GLY A 204 -7.38 22.82 -0.12
C GLY A 204 -5.94 22.63 0.41
N PHE A 205 -5.77 22.07 1.61
CA PHE A 205 -4.44 21.87 2.21
C PHE A 205 -3.46 21.11 1.29
N TYR A 206 -3.97 20.11 0.57
CA TYR A 206 -3.15 19.30 -0.34
C TYR A 206 -3.05 19.87 -1.75
N LEU A 207 -3.87 20.87 -2.11
CA LEU A 207 -3.98 21.38 -3.47
C LEU A 207 -2.67 21.97 -3.99
N LYS A 208 -1.98 22.79 -3.18
CA LYS A 208 -0.71 23.38 -3.61
C LYS A 208 0.31 22.32 -4.05
N ARG A 209 0.52 21.31 -3.22
CA ARG A 209 1.47 20.22 -3.55
C ARG A 209 1.05 19.42 -4.78
N PHE A 210 -0.26 19.26 -4.99
CA PHE A 210 -0.78 18.61 -6.19
C PHE A 210 -0.46 19.43 -7.45
N LEU A 211 -0.66 20.74 -7.41
CA LEU A 211 -0.33 21.63 -8.53
C LEU A 211 1.20 21.69 -8.78
N ASP A 212 2.00 21.66 -7.73
CA ASP A 212 3.46 21.54 -7.84
C ASP A 212 3.85 20.22 -8.53
N LEU A 213 3.17 19.10 -8.21
CA LEU A 213 3.37 17.82 -8.88
C LEU A 213 2.98 17.88 -10.36
N VAL A 214 1.81 18.44 -10.71
CA VAL A 214 1.36 18.58 -12.10
C VAL A 214 2.39 19.38 -12.90
N SER A 215 2.84 20.51 -12.39
CA SER A 215 3.88 21.33 -13.02
C SER A 215 5.20 20.53 -13.19
N ALA A 216 5.60 19.78 -12.18
CA ALA A 216 6.81 18.93 -12.28
C ALA A 216 6.69 17.86 -13.36
N LEU A 217 5.52 17.21 -13.48
CA LEU A 217 5.24 16.21 -14.51
C LEU A 217 5.23 16.78 -15.94
N GLU A 218 4.80 18.04 -16.11
CA GLU A 218 4.79 18.71 -17.41
C GLU A 218 6.21 19.10 -17.87
N ASN A 219 7.08 19.44 -16.93
CA ASN A 219 8.46 19.86 -17.20
C ASN A 219 9.46 18.71 -17.27
N GLN A 220 9.06 17.46 -16.97
CA GLN A 220 9.91 16.29 -17.10
C GLN A 220 9.97 15.80 -18.57
N PRO A 221 11.14 15.32 -19.04
CA PRO A 221 11.18 14.56 -20.27
C PRO A 221 10.26 13.33 -20.14
N PRO A 222 9.75 12.78 -21.25
CA PRO A 222 8.89 11.61 -21.20
C PRO A 222 9.52 10.51 -20.34
N MET A 223 8.92 10.21 -19.21
CA MET A 223 9.32 9.07 -18.37
C MET A 223 8.82 7.81 -19.08
N THR A 224 9.74 7.06 -19.66
CA THR A 224 9.42 5.79 -20.32
C THR A 224 9.40 4.68 -19.29
N ALA A 225 8.23 4.09 -19.06
CA ALA A 225 8.15 2.76 -18.45
C ALA A 225 8.63 1.72 -19.47
N GLU A 226 9.36 0.71 -19.01
CA GLU A 226 9.71 -0.42 -19.89
C GLU A 226 8.44 -1.03 -20.48
N ARG A 227 8.46 -1.46 -21.75
CA ARG A 227 7.27 -1.93 -22.49
C ARG A 227 6.49 -3.03 -21.76
N GLY A 228 7.15 -3.87 -20.95
CA GLY A 228 6.51 -4.92 -20.15
C GLY A 228 5.71 -4.43 -18.94
N VAL A 229 5.84 -3.16 -18.55
CA VAL A 229 5.13 -2.55 -17.40
C VAL A 229 3.85 -1.85 -17.86
N LEU A 230 3.76 -1.49 -19.15
CA LEU A 230 2.59 -0.80 -19.73
C LEU A 230 1.47 -1.77 -20.10
N ALA A 231 1.80 -2.98 -20.46
CA ALA A 231 0.85 -4.02 -20.86
C ALA A 231 0.28 -4.73 -19.65
#